data_90b2d3a59c4b3b8553925e485b6defbe
#
_entry.id   90b2d3a59c4b3b8553925e485b6defbe
#
_cell.length_a   1.000
_cell.length_b   1.000
_cell.length_c   1.000
_cell.angle_alpha   90.00
_cell.angle_beta   90.00
_cell.angle_gamma   90.00
#
_symmetry.space_group_name_H-M   'P 1'
#
loop_
_entity.id
_entity.type
_entity.pdbx_description
1 polymer ?
#
loop_
_entity_poly.entity_id
_entity_poly.type
_entity_poly.pdbx_seq_one_letter_code
_entity_poly.pdbx_strand_id
1 'polypeptide(L)'
;MKETGWKKTAGNGSDGKRTEGKKSFGRGEKTTGFSKNSAKVGVNGEKQGKAARKVSGVEDKWGTHGDRKRNVGEKDGQKTVRGGQRGKTKCPIYRECGGCQYLHLTYDQQLKEKQKRMEELLGGVCPVRPIIGMEEPYHYRNKVHAVFGLDRKNNPISGIYKEGTHRILPVDSCLIEDQKADEIIVTIRSMLRSFKIRVFDEDTGYGLLRHVLIRRGFTTGEILVVLVTASPVFPSKNNFVKALREKHPEITTIVQNINGRSTSMVLGDKEHVLYGKGYIEDELCGLRFRISSRSFYQINSVQTEKLYGKAMELAGLTGKETVLDAYCG
;
A
#
# COMPACT_ATOMS: atom_id res chain seq x y z
N MET A 1 -28.99 23.69 -44.02
CA MET A 1 -28.99 23.08 -45.38
C MET A 1 -28.27 21.77 -45.38
N LYS A 2 -29.01 20.74 -45.75
CA LYS A 2 -28.63 19.35 -46.12
C LYS A 2 -28.29 18.39 -44.99
N GLU A 3 -29.38 17.72 -44.57
CA GLU A 3 -29.43 16.35 -44.06
C GLU A 3 -28.91 15.35 -45.10
N THR A 4 -28.25 14.31 -44.67
CA THR A 4 -28.28 13.00 -45.34
C THR A 4 -28.29 11.90 -44.31
N GLY A 5 -29.42 11.30 -44.22
CA GLY A 5 -29.79 10.06 -43.59
C GLY A 5 -29.24 8.81 -44.28
N TRP A 6 -29.05 7.77 -43.53
CA TRP A 6 -28.90 6.42 -44.00
C TRP A 6 -29.85 5.47 -43.29
N LYS A 7 -30.52 4.67 -44.10
CA LYS A 7 -31.68 3.82 -43.86
C LYS A 7 -31.30 2.51 -43.17
N LYS A 8 -32.26 2.04 -42.35
CA LYS A 8 -32.41 0.66 -41.88
C LYS A 8 -32.72 -0.29 -43.07
N THR A 9 -32.13 -1.47 -43.05
CA THR A 9 -32.71 -2.64 -43.72
C THR A 9 -32.84 -3.79 -42.73
N ALA A 10 -34.09 -4.23 -42.56
CA ALA A 10 -34.49 -5.46 -41.90
C ALA A 10 -34.40 -6.61 -42.89
N GLY A 11 -34.02 -7.80 -42.42
CA GLY A 11 -34.09 -9.05 -43.19
C GLY A 11 -34.48 -10.19 -42.25
N ASN A 12 -35.67 -10.72 -42.54
CA ASN A 12 -36.36 -11.83 -41.86
C ASN A 12 -35.87 -13.21 -42.30
N GLY A 13 -36.09 -14.20 -41.37
CA GLY A 13 -36.49 -15.58 -41.68
C GLY A 13 -35.32 -16.56 -41.70
N SER A 14 -35.36 -17.72 -41.12
CA SER A 14 -36.45 -18.67 -40.96
C SER A 14 -36.03 -19.85 -40.05
N ASP A 15 -36.98 -20.48 -39.46
CA ASP A 15 -37.07 -21.72 -38.72
C ASP A 15 -36.21 -22.91 -39.20
N GLY A 16 -35.74 -23.72 -38.24
CA GLY A 16 -35.23 -25.06 -38.47
C GLY A 16 -35.25 -25.91 -37.17
N LYS A 17 -36.24 -26.80 -37.08
CA LYS A 17 -36.57 -27.72 -35.99
C LYS A 17 -35.51 -28.81 -35.73
N ARG A 18 -35.35 -29.16 -34.44
CA ARG A 18 -35.35 -30.49 -33.80
C ARG A 18 -34.54 -31.64 -34.42
N THR A 19 -33.67 -32.25 -33.60
CA THR A 19 -33.82 -33.67 -33.25
C THR A 19 -33.03 -34.03 -31.99
N GLU A 20 -33.75 -34.78 -31.13
CA GLU A 20 -33.23 -35.44 -29.93
C GLU A 20 -32.37 -36.66 -30.32
N GLY A 21 -31.35 -36.95 -29.51
CA GLY A 21 -30.60 -38.20 -29.62
C GLY A 21 -30.00 -38.60 -28.26
N LYS A 22 -30.79 -39.27 -27.42
CA LYS A 22 -30.32 -40.09 -26.30
C LYS A 22 -29.56 -41.29 -26.83
N LYS A 23 -28.37 -41.56 -26.30
CA LYS A 23 -27.86 -42.94 -26.11
C LYS A 23 -26.95 -43.03 -24.89
N SER A 24 -27.36 -43.90 -24.02
CA SER A 24 -26.71 -44.44 -22.81
C SER A 24 -25.74 -45.60 -23.14
N PHE A 25 -25.05 -46.09 -22.13
CA PHE A 25 -24.17 -47.28 -21.98
C PHE A 25 -22.68 -46.94 -22.29
N GLY A 26 -21.70 -47.38 -21.46
CA GLY A 26 -21.67 -48.39 -20.45
C GLY A 26 -20.36 -48.34 -19.62
N ARG A 27 -20.44 -49.03 -18.53
CA ARG A 27 -19.37 -49.34 -17.55
C ARG A 27 -18.15 -49.99 -18.21
N GLY A 28 -16.98 -49.69 -17.63
CA GLY A 28 -15.76 -50.46 -17.85
C GLY A 28 -14.71 -50.13 -16.78
N GLU A 29 -14.73 -50.88 -15.68
CA GLU A 29 -13.61 -50.99 -14.72
C GLU A 29 -12.40 -51.59 -15.41
N LYS A 30 -11.21 -51.06 -15.19
CA LYS A 30 -9.98 -51.86 -15.06
C LYS A 30 -8.94 -51.14 -14.25
N THR A 31 -8.70 -51.67 -13.08
CA THR A 31 -7.55 -51.56 -12.20
C THR A 31 -6.28 -52.00 -12.89
N THR A 32 -5.21 -51.22 -12.82
CA THR A 32 -3.84 -51.73 -12.78
C THR A 32 -2.99 -50.85 -11.85
N GLY A 33 -2.55 -51.47 -10.78
CA GLY A 33 -1.58 -50.89 -9.86
C GLY A 33 -0.17 -50.92 -10.44
N PHE A 34 0.62 -50.00 -10.01
CA PHE A 34 2.09 -50.05 -10.09
C PHE A 34 2.71 -49.51 -8.81
N SER A 35 3.21 -50.40 -8.12
CA SER A 35 4.41 -50.70 -7.37
C SER A 35 5.27 -49.50 -6.90
N LYS A 36 5.44 -49.50 -5.58
CA LYS A 36 6.45 -48.77 -4.82
C LYS A 36 7.85 -49.35 -5.13
N ASN A 37 8.79 -48.50 -5.52
CA ASN A 37 10.20 -48.81 -5.41
C ASN A 37 10.90 -47.75 -4.54
N SER A 38 11.17 -48.14 -3.32
CA SER A 38 12.09 -47.50 -2.40
C SER A 38 13.51 -48.00 -2.71
N ALA A 39 14.39 -47.12 -3.15
CA ALA A 39 15.81 -47.38 -3.22
C ALA A 39 16.49 -46.78 -1.97
N LYS A 40 16.92 -47.67 -1.07
CA LYS A 40 17.90 -47.39 -0.04
C LYS A 40 19.28 -47.35 -0.67
N VAL A 41 20.04 -46.26 -0.48
CA VAL A 41 21.47 -46.24 -0.72
C VAL A 41 22.18 -46.11 0.61
N GLY A 42 23.07 -47.07 0.83
CA GLY A 42 23.75 -47.31 2.07
C GLY A 42 24.88 -46.30 2.36
N VAL A 43 25.12 -46.23 3.64
CA VAL A 43 26.22 -45.52 4.30
C VAL A 43 27.49 -46.39 4.17
N ASN A 44 28.54 -45.81 3.60
CA ASN A 44 29.90 -46.29 3.85
C ASN A 44 30.73 -45.13 4.42
N GLY A 45 31.16 -45.34 5.65
CA GLY A 45 32.08 -44.46 6.33
C GLY A 45 33.53 -44.77 5.94
N GLU A 46 34.30 -43.73 5.80
CA GLU A 46 35.75 -43.79 5.94
C GLU A 46 36.26 -42.61 6.78
N LYS A 47 36.96 -42.98 7.84
CA LYS A 47 37.71 -42.12 8.74
C LYS A 47 39.08 -41.82 8.14
N GLN A 48 39.50 -40.57 8.14
CA GLN A 48 40.88 -40.05 8.22
C GLN A 48 40.76 -38.50 8.04
N GLY A 49 41.37 -37.59 8.76
CA GLY A 49 42.51 -37.55 9.61
C GLY A 49 42.66 -36.06 9.98
N LYS A 50 43.06 -35.80 11.22
CA LYS A 50 43.20 -34.47 11.83
C LYS A 50 44.26 -33.60 11.12
N ALA A 51 43.90 -32.33 10.81
CA ALA A 51 44.88 -31.25 10.82
C ALA A 51 44.16 -29.96 11.29
N ALA A 52 44.47 -29.59 12.52
CA ALA A 52 44.02 -28.35 13.13
C ALA A 52 44.82 -27.16 12.58
N ARG A 53 44.14 -26.16 12.03
CA ARG A 53 44.69 -24.82 11.89
C ARG A 53 43.84 -23.87 12.70
N LYS A 54 44.41 -23.40 13.80
CA LYS A 54 43.92 -22.30 14.63
C LYS A 54 43.87 -21.04 13.77
N VAL A 55 42.70 -20.44 13.61
CA VAL A 55 42.56 -19.03 13.30
C VAL A 55 41.80 -18.44 14.49
N SER A 56 42.43 -17.42 15.04
CA SER A 56 42.08 -16.69 16.25
C SER A 56 40.70 -16.09 16.18
N GLY A 57 39.99 -16.15 17.32
CA GLY A 57 38.63 -15.72 17.52
C GLY A 57 38.42 -14.21 17.39
N VAL A 58 37.25 -13.91 16.90
CA VAL A 58 36.51 -12.70 17.21
C VAL A 58 35.24 -13.17 17.95
N GLU A 59 35.23 -12.95 19.24
CA GLU A 59 34.09 -13.26 20.10
C GLU A 59 33.01 -12.18 19.91
N ASP A 60 31.88 -12.57 19.37
CA ASP A 60 30.65 -11.78 19.42
C ASP A 60 30.03 -11.87 20.82
N LYS A 61 30.30 -10.86 21.62
CA LYS A 61 29.63 -10.65 22.92
C LYS A 61 28.34 -9.87 22.72
N TRP A 62 27.23 -10.56 22.60
CA TRP A 62 25.91 -9.97 22.88
C TRP A 62 25.59 -10.18 24.36
N GLY A 63 25.97 -9.20 25.17
CA GLY A 63 25.66 -9.15 26.59
C GLY A 63 24.28 -8.58 26.85
N THR A 64 23.51 -9.30 27.64
CA THR A 64 22.30 -8.86 28.34
C THR A 64 22.55 -7.53 29.06
N HIS A 65 21.78 -6.50 28.75
CA HIS A 65 21.86 -5.21 29.43
C HIS A 65 20.83 -5.10 30.55
N GLY A 66 21.38 -5.19 31.77
CA GLY A 66 20.74 -4.67 32.95
C GLY A 66 20.81 -3.13 32.99
N ASP A 67 19.85 -2.56 33.68
CA ASP A 67 19.66 -1.14 33.97
C ASP A 67 20.96 -0.40 34.33
N ARG A 68 21.34 0.58 33.53
CA ARG A 68 22.22 1.66 33.93
C ARG A 68 21.61 3.01 33.54
N LYS A 69 21.09 3.71 34.55
CA LYS A 69 20.86 5.14 34.49
C LYS A 69 22.13 5.83 34.02
N ARG A 70 22.14 6.35 32.81
CA ARG A 70 23.12 7.34 32.36
C ARG A 70 22.45 8.70 32.25
N ASN A 71 22.76 9.56 33.18
CA ASN A 71 22.72 11.00 32.98
C ASN A 71 23.72 11.32 31.87
N VAL A 72 23.25 11.67 30.70
CA VAL A 72 24.04 12.36 29.69
C VAL A 72 23.21 13.56 29.27
N GLY A 73 23.55 14.68 29.86
CA GLY A 73 23.20 15.98 29.36
C GLY A 73 24.08 16.26 28.15
N GLU A 74 23.50 16.11 26.97
CA GLU A 74 23.97 16.79 25.78
C GLU A 74 22.70 17.18 24.98
N LYS A 75 22.47 18.48 25.08
CA LYS A 75 21.49 19.21 24.30
C LYS A 75 22.08 19.44 22.92
N ASP A 76 21.98 18.47 22.03
CA ASP A 76 22.04 18.76 20.60
C ASP A 76 20.69 19.29 20.16
N GLY A 77 20.65 20.60 20.13
CA GLY A 77 19.49 21.35 19.70
C GLY A 77 19.23 21.16 18.20
N GLN A 78 18.43 20.18 17.86
CA GLN A 78 17.58 20.34 16.70
C GLN A 78 16.65 21.53 16.98
N LYS A 79 17.12 22.73 16.64
CA LYS A 79 16.25 23.90 16.48
C LYS A 79 15.23 23.55 15.39
N THR A 80 14.10 22.96 15.81
CA THR A 80 12.89 23.04 15.01
C THR A 80 12.69 24.52 14.70
N VAL A 81 12.65 24.87 13.41
CA VAL A 81 12.36 26.21 12.93
C VAL A 81 10.91 26.54 13.28
N ARG A 82 10.69 26.92 14.54
CA ARG A 82 9.41 27.34 15.11
C ARG A 82 9.36 28.86 15.26
N GLY A 83 9.55 29.60 14.16
CA GLY A 83 9.62 31.07 14.28
C GLY A 83 9.36 31.89 13.01
N GLY A 84 8.82 31.30 11.92
CA GLY A 84 8.30 32.08 10.79
C GLY A 84 6.83 32.44 10.99
N GLN A 85 6.38 33.56 10.47
CA GLN A 85 4.96 34.00 10.46
C GLN A 85 4.07 32.81 10.09
N ARG A 86 3.29 32.34 11.08
CA ARG A 86 2.45 31.14 10.94
C ARG A 86 1.28 31.49 10.03
N GLY A 87 1.43 31.26 8.73
CA GLY A 87 0.34 31.29 7.79
C GLY A 87 -0.81 30.40 8.27
N LYS A 88 -2.05 30.81 8.06
CA LYS A 88 -3.21 29.97 8.35
C LYS A 88 -3.17 28.77 7.41
N THR A 89 -2.76 27.60 7.91
CA THR A 89 -2.88 26.36 7.13
C THR A 89 -4.34 26.00 6.92
N LYS A 90 -4.66 25.49 5.72
CA LYS A 90 -6.01 25.01 5.39
C LYS A 90 -6.36 23.69 6.11
N CYS A 91 -5.37 22.99 6.69
CA CYS A 91 -5.59 21.72 7.39
C CYS A 91 -5.89 21.95 8.87
N PRO A 92 -7.07 21.56 9.39
CA PRO A 92 -7.46 21.81 10.77
C PRO A 92 -6.62 21.04 11.79
N ILE A 93 -6.09 19.88 11.41
CA ILE A 93 -5.33 18.99 12.29
C ILE A 93 -3.80 19.08 12.08
N TYR A 94 -3.33 20.02 11.27
CA TYR A 94 -1.90 20.15 10.90
C TYR A 94 -0.93 20.07 12.10
N ARG A 95 -1.32 20.68 13.24
CA ARG A 95 -0.45 20.74 14.43
C ARG A 95 -0.37 19.43 15.21
N GLU A 96 -1.30 18.52 14.99
CA GLU A 96 -1.42 17.28 15.73
C GLU A 96 -1.09 16.04 14.89
N CYS A 97 -1.23 16.16 13.56
CA CYS A 97 -1.14 15.05 12.63
C CYS A 97 0.30 14.55 12.39
N GLY A 98 1.30 15.44 12.38
CA GLY A 98 2.68 15.05 12.07
C GLY A 98 2.95 14.64 10.61
N GLY A 99 1.92 14.49 9.78
CA GLY A 99 2.06 14.00 8.40
C GLY A 99 2.65 15.02 7.41
N CYS A 100 2.63 16.33 7.75
CA CYS A 100 3.09 17.41 6.89
C CYS A 100 4.02 18.36 7.65
N GLN A 101 5.30 18.45 7.25
CA GLN A 101 6.27 19.34 7.90
C GLN A 101 6.14 20.79 7.42
N TYR A 102 5.74 21.03 6.18
CA TYR A 102 5.81 22.33 5.52
C TYR A 102 4.44 22.96 5.17
N LEU A 103 3.32 22.34 5.55
CA LEU A 103 1.99 22.79 5.13
C LEU A 103 1.60 24.18 5.69
N HIS A 104 2.34 24.70 6.65
CA HIS A 104 2.22 26.07 7.17
C HIS A 104 2.82 27.14 6.24
N LEU A 105 3.57 26.72 5.22
CA LEU A 105 4.17 27.59 4.20
C LEU A 105 3.34 27.51 2.91
N THR A 106 3.39 28.58 2.11
CA THR A 106 2.94 28.48 0.71
C THR A 106 3.82 27.52 -0.06
N TYR A 107 3.32 27.00 -1.17
CA TYR A 107 4.11 26.00 -1.92
C TYR A 107 5.44 26.59 -2.44
N ASP A 108 5.45 27.83 -2.91
CA ASP A 108 6.68 28.51 -3.30
C ASP A 108 7.68 28.66 -2.15
N GLN A 109 7.16 28.95 -0.94
CA GLN A 109 8.02 28.99 0.25
C GLN A 109 8.57 27.60 0.59
N GLN A 110 7.77 26.54 0.43
CA GLN A 110 8.24 25.15 0.62
C GLN A 110 9.37 24.80 -0.35
N LEU A 111 9.23 25.20 -1.63
CA LEU A 111 10.29 24.98 -2.63
C LEU A 111 11.57 25.73 -2.27
N LYS A 112 11.46 27.00 -1.86
CA LYS A 112 12.61 27.81 -1.43
C LYS A 112 13.33 27.22 -0.22
N GLU A 113 12.59 26.75 0.79
CA GLU A 113 13.18 26.10 1.97
C GLU A 113 13.91 24.80 1.61
N LYS A 114 13.31 24.00 0.74
CA LYS A 114 13.92 22.76 0.26
C LYS A 114 15.16 23.03 -0.60
N GLN A 115 15.11 24.02 -1.48
CA GLN A 115 16.25 24.46 -2.30
C GLN A 115 17.41 24.90 -1.41
N LYS A 116 17.13 25.83 -0.50
CA LYS A 116 18.12 26.33 0.49
C LYS A 116 18.77 25.18 1.28
N ARG A 117 17.96 24.23 1.73
CA ARG A 117 18.49 23.06 2.47
C ARG A 117 19.44 22.23 1.64
N MET A 118 19.18 22.04 0.35
CA MET A 118 20.09 21.32 -0.54
C MET A 118 21.36 22.10 -0.83
N GLU A 119 21.27 23.43 -0.99
CA GLU A 119 22.42 24.30 -1.16
C GLU A 119 23.33 24.30 0.08
N GLU A 120 22.75 24.32 1.29
CA GLU A 120 23.49 24.19 2.55
C GLU A 120 24.26 22.85 2.66
N LEU A 121 23.65 21.76 2.17
CA LEU A 121 24.24 20.42 2.25
C LEU A 121 25.28 20.14 1.17
N LEU A 122 25.06 20.60 -0.06
CA LEU A 122 25.81 20.21 -1.24
C LEU A 122 26.57 21.35 -1.90
N GLY A 123 26.27 22.61 -1.58
CA GLY A 123 26.82 23.79 -2.25
C GLY A 123 28.34 23.89 -2.15
N GLY A 124 28.97 23.32 -1.10
CA GLY A 124 30.42 23.20 -0.96
C GLY A 124 31.05 22.10 -1.82
N VAL A 125 30.24 21.22 -2.40
CA VAL A 125 30.69 20.06 -3.22
C VAL A 125 30.42 20.30 -4.69
N CYS A 126 29.21 20.76 -5.04
CA CYS A 126 28.80 21.00 -6.41
C CYS A 126 27.68 22.06 -6.49
N PRO A 127 27.48 22.68 -7.67
CA PRO A 127 26.35 23.56 -7.91
C PRO A 127 25.01 22.80 -7.78
N VAL A 128 24.08 23.32 -6.98
CA VAL A 128 22.72 22.77 -6.83
C VAL A 128 21.81 23.41 -7.88
N ARG A 129 21.25 22.61 -8.76
CA ARG A 129 20.28 23.08 -9.75
C ARG A 129 18.95 23.44 -9.09
N PRO A 130 18.13 24.30 -9.73
CA PRO A 130 16.80 24.65 -9.21
C PRO A 130 15.92 23.43 -8.96
N ILE A 131 15.17 23.45 -7.87
CA ILE A 131 14.24 22.38 -7.49
C ILE A 131 13.11 22.27 -8.53
N ILE A 132 12.73 21.03 -8.84
CA ILE A 132 11.61 20.74 -9.74
C ILE A 132 10.36 20.54 -8.87
N GLY A 133 9.47 21.50 -8.87
CA GLY A 133 8.22 21.48 -8.13
C GLY A 133 7.10 20.73 -8.85
N MET A 134 5.97 20.55 -8.12
CA MET A 134 4.70 20.10 -8.68
C MET A 134 3.89 21.31 -9.15
N GLU A 135 3.07 21.11 -10.15
CA GLU A 135 2.04 22.08 -10.56
C GLU A 135 0.89 22.10 -9.56
N GLU A 136 0.38 20.90 -9.21
CA GLU A 136 -0.68 20.71 -8.23
C GLU A 136 -0.15 19.90 -7.02
N PRO A 137 0.27 20.55 -5.93
CA PRO A 137 0.89 19.89 -4.79
C PRO A 137 -0.10 19.27 -3.78
N TYR A 138 -1.34 19.08 -4.19
CA TYR A 138 -2.40 18.49 -3.39
C TYR A 138 -2.88 17.15 -3.95
N HIS A 139 -3.49 16.32 -3.09
CA HIS A 139 -4.15 15.05 -3.45
C HIS A 139 -3.30 14.08 -4.28
N TYR A 140 -1.98 14.15 -4.11
CA TYR A 140 -1.01 13.37 -4.89
C TYR A 140 -0.75 11.97 -4.34
N ARG A 141 -1.16 11.68 -3.08
CA ARG A 141 -0.86 10.38 -2.46
C ARG A 141 -1.78 9.31 -3.03
N ASN A 142 -1.22 8.40 -3.81
CA ASN A 142 -1.92 7.26 -4.38
C ASN A 142 -2.08 6.07 -3.41
N LYS A 143 -1.51 6.17 -2.21
CA LYS A 143 -1.65 5.20 -1.11
C LYS A 143 -2.11 5.91 0.14
N VAL A 144 -3.30 5.58 0.59
CA VAL A 144 -3.93 6.13 1.79
C VAL A 144 -4.12 5.04 2.82
N HIS A 145 -3.86 5.35 4.08
CA HIS A 145 -4.01 4.42 5.18
C HIS A 145 -4.76 5.09 6.33
N ALA A 146 -5.93 4.54 6.68
CA ALA A 146 -6.72 5.00 7.80
C ALA A 146 -6.75 3.94 8.91
N VAL A 147 -6.55 4.39 10.14
CA VAL A 147 -6.83 3.61 11.34
C VAL A 147 -8.28 3.81 11.75
N PHE A 148 -8.90 2.76 12.26
CA PHE A 148 -10.27 2.79 12.74
C PHE A 148 -10.30 2.66 14.26
N GLY A 149 -11.21 3.39 14.90
CA GLY A 149 -11.40 3.39 16.35
C GLY A 149 -12.79 3.86 16.73
N LEU A 150 -12.98 4.11 18.00
CA LEU A 150 -14.24 4.62 18.57
C LEU A 150 -14.00 5.99 19.20
N ASP A 151 -14.99 6.88 19.07
CA ASP A 151 -15.02 8.11 19.84
C ASP A 151 -15.50 7.85 21.28
N ARG A 152 -15.52 8.90 22.12
CA ARG A 152 -16.01 8.82 23.51
C ARG A 152 -17.49 8.41 23.64
N LYS A 153 -18.26 8.48 22.55
CA LYS A 153 -19.67 8.09 22.46
C LYS A 153 -19.87 6.73 21.79
N ASN A 154 -18.78 5.96 21.62
CA ASN A 154 -18.76 4.67 20.91
C ASN A 154 -19.22 4.77 19.45
N ASN A 155 -19.00 5.90 18.78
CA ASN A 155 -19.19 5.98 17.34
C ASN A 155 -17.90 5.61 16.61
N PRO A 156 -17.99 4.84 15.51
CA PRO A 156 -16.82 4.58 14.67
C PRO A 156 -16.21 5.87 14.12
N ILE A 157 -14.91 6.00 14.28
CA ILE A 157 -14.09 7.04 13.67
C ILE A 157 -13.02 6.40 12.79
N SER A 158 -12.56 7.14 11.80
CA SER A 158 -11.41 6.77 10.97
C SER A 158 -10.49 7.97 10.80
N GLY A 159 -9.20 7.73 10.71
CA GLY A 159 -8.22 8.79 10.53
C GLY A 159 -6.80 8.30 10.72
N ILE A 160 -5.98 9.10 11.36
CA ILE A 160 -4.56 8.82 11.59
C ILE A 160 -4.24 8.93 13.08
N TYR A 161 -3.14 8.32 13.51
CA TYR A 161 -2.66 8.57 14.86
C TYR A 161 -2.09 9.99 14.99
N LYS A 162 -2.38 10.65 16.12
CA LYS A 162 -1.66 11.84 16.54
C LYS A 162 -0.19 11.49 16.70
N GLU A 163 0.70 12.36 16.21
CA GLU A 163 2.15 12.16 16.28
C GLU A 163 2.61 11.73 17.68
N GLY A 164 3.38 10.63 17.73
CA GLY A 164 3.92 10.07 18.97
C GLY A 164 2.90 9.44 19.93
N THR A 165 1.66 9.17 19.50
CA THR A 165 0.59 8.56 20.32
C THR A 165 -0.24 7.55 19.55
N HIS A 166 -1.07 6.77 20.29
CA HIS A 166 -2.11 5.90 19.72
C HIS A 166 -3.49 6.59 19.65
N ARG A 167 -3.59 7.89 19.96
CA ARG A 167 -4.84 8.64 19.84
C ARG A 167 -5.17 8.89 18.38
N ILE A 168 -6.36 8.48 17.94
CA ILE A 168 -6.83 8.71 16.58
C ILE A 168 -7.33 10.15 16.44
N LEU A 169 -6.84 10.83 15.42
CA LEU A 169 -7.37 12.10 14.93
C LEU A 169 -8.34 11.76 13.80
N PRO A 170 -9.64 12.08 13.94
CA PRO A 170 -10.60 11.85 12.87
C PRO A 170 -10.26 12.67 11.63
N VAL A 171 -10.29 12.00 10.46
CA VAL A 171 -10.03 12.61 9.15
C VAL A 171 -11.11 12.15 8.18
N ASP A 172 -11.83 13.10 7.59
CA ASP A 172 -12.81 12.83 6.55
C ASP A 172 -12.25 13.20 5.17
N SER A 173 -11.33 14.14 5.13
CA SER A 173 -10.62 14.57 3.92
C SER A 173 -9.24 15.09 4.29
N CYS A 174 -8.23 14.76 3.48
CA CYS A 174 -6.86 15.19 3.64
C CYS A 174 -6.36 15.93 2.40
N LEU A 175 -5.65 17.04 2.60
CA LEU A 175 -5.15 17.87 1.48
C LEU A 175 -4.11 17.18 0.60
N ILE A 176 -3.45 16.12 1.09
CA ILE A 176 -2.42 15.43 0.31
C ILE A 176 -2.84 14.02 -0.12
N GLU A 177 -3.87 13.44 0.48
CA GLU A 177 -4.39 12.12 0.15
C GLU A 177 -5.34 12.18 -1.05
N ASP A 178 -5.44 11.07 -1.78
CA ASP A 178 -6.39 10.93 -2.88
C ASP A 178 -7.82 11.08 -2.37
N GLN A 179 -8.58 12.00 -2.95
CA GLN A 179 -9.94 12.32 -2.51
C GLN A 179 -10.90 11.14 -2.62
N LYS A 180 -10.74 10.30 -3.64
CA LYS A 180 -11.58 9.12 -3.82
C LYS A 180 -11.30 8.07 -2.73
N ALA A 181 -10.05 7.96 -2.31
CA ALA A 181 -9.69 7.11 -1.18
C ALA A 181 -10.31 7.61 0.13
N ASP A 182 -10.31 8.91 0.39
CA ASP A 182 -10.97 9.52 1.54
C ASP A 182 -12.48 9.21 1.54
N GLU A 183 -13.17 9.40 0.41
CA GLU A 183 -14.60 9.10 0.24
C GLU A 183 -14.93 7.63 0.55
N ILE A 184 -14.10 6.70 0.04
CA ILE A 184 -14.29 5.26 0.28
C ILE A 184 -14.11 4.93 1.77
N ILE A 185 -13.10 5.51 2.44
CA ILE A 185 -12.86 5.31 3.87
C ILE A 185 -14.05 5.80 4.70
N VAL A 186 -14.57 6.99 4.39
CA VAL A 186 -15.78 7.54 5.05
C VAL A 186 -16.98 6.64 4.83
N THR A 187 -17.16 6.13 3.61
CA THR A 187 -18.24 5.19 3.29
C THR A 187 -18.11 3.89 4.09
N ILE A 188 -16.93 3.28 4.13
CA ILE A 188 -16.68 2.08 4.94
C ILE A 188 -17.03 2.34 6.40
N ARG A 189 -16.57 3.46 6.97
CA ARG A 189 -16.89 3.85 8.34
C ARG A 189 -18.38 3.93 8.59
N SER A 190 -19.14 4.55 7.69
CA SER A 190 -20.59 4.70 7.79
C SER A 190 -21.35 3.37 7.75
N MET A 191 -20.81 2.37 7.06
CA MET A 191 -21.42 1.05 6.89
C MET A 191 -21.22 0.12 8.10
N LEU A 192 -20.22 0.36 8.97
CA LEU A 192 -19.81 -0.59 10.01
C LEU A 192 -20.95 -1.03 10.92
N ARG A 193 -21.79 -0.10 11.36
CA ARG A 193 -22.93 -0.40 12.25
C ARG A 193 -23.98 -1.27 11.57
N SER A 194 -24.34 -0.95 10.33
CA SER A 194 -25.37 -1.67 9.56
C SER A 194 -24.97 -3.13 9.30
N PHE A 195 -23.67 -3.37 9.11
CA PHE A 195 -23.13 -4.71 8.87
C PHE A 195 -22.65 -5.41 10.15
N LYS A 196 -22.87 -4.82 11.33
CA LYS A 196 -22.45 -5.34 12.65
C LYS A 196 -20.93 -5.63 12.72
N ILE A 197 -20.14 -4.84 12.00
CA ILE A 197 -18.68 -4.88 12.01
C ILE A 197 -18.20 -4.00 13.16
N ARG A 198 -17.57 -4.60 14.16
CA ARG A 198 -16.97 -3.87 15.28
C ARG A 198 -15.57 -3.39 14.90
N VAL A 199 -15.27 -2.17 15.26
CA VAL A 199 -13.90 -1.66 15.21
C VAL A 199 -13.05 -2.42 16.23
N PHE A 200 -11.81 -2.74 15.88
CA PHE A 200 -10.88 -3.39 16.80
C PHE A 200 -10.38 -2.38 17.83
N ASP A 201 -10.44 -2.79 19.08
CA ASP A 201 -9.93 -2.05 20.23
C ASP A 201 -8.62 -2.70 20.67
N GLU A 202 -7.53 -1.95 20.64
CA GLU A 202 -6.18 -2.46 20.96
C GLU A 202 -6.01 -2.74 22.44
N ASP A 203 -6.73 -2.04 23.32
CA ASP A 203 -6.64 -2.20 24.78
C ASP A 203 -7.35 -3.48 25.24
N THR A 204 -8.48 -3.80 24.65
CA THR A 204 -9.29 -4.97 25.03
C THR A 204 -9.03 -6.20 24.15
N GLY A 205 -8.42 -6.01 22.96
CA GLY A 205 -8.24 -7.05 21.95
C GLY A 205 -9.52 -7.49 21.25
N TYR A 206 -10.64 -6.78 21.44
CA TYR A 206 -11.93 -7.11 20.85
C TYR A 206 -12.22 -6.26 19.63
N GLY A 207 -12.97 -6.85 18.69
CA GLY A 207 -13.38 -6.20 17.46
C GLY A 207 -12.77 -6.87 16.22
N LEU A 208 -13.04 -6.30 15.05
CA LEU A 208 -12.64 -6.90 13.78
C LEU A 208 -11.80 -5.95 12.93
N LEU A 209 -12.35 -4.79 12.55
CA LEU A 209 -11.70 -3.88 11.61
C LEU A 209 -10.68 -3.01 12.33
N ARG A 210 -9.41 -3.11 11.91
CA ARG A 210 -8.29 -2.33 12.44
C ARG A 210 -7.96 -1.14 11.55
N HIS A 211 -7.72 -1.43 10.28
CA HIS A 211 -7.27 -0.43 9.30
C HIS A 211 -7.95 -0.64 7.97
N VAL A 212 -7.98 0.42 7.18
CA VAL A 212 -8.27 0.37 5.74
C VAL A 212 -7.10 0.99 5.01
N LEU A 213 -6.57 0.27 4.02
CA LEU A 213 -5.55 0.80 3.13
C LEU A 213 -6.14 0.83 1.72
N ILE A 214 -5.99 1.96 1.05
CA ILE A 214 -6.45 2.15 -0.32
C ILE A 214 -5.25 2.49 -1.19
N ARG A 215 -5.20 1.88 -2.35
CA ARG A 215 -4.25 2.20 -3.41
C ARG A 215 -5.01 2.55 -4.67
N ARG A 216 -4.58 3.61 -5.34
CA ARG A 216 -5.14 4.02 -6.61
C ARG A 216 -4.05 4.09 -7.67
N GLY A 217 -4.31 3.49 -8.84
CA GLY A 217 -3.55 3.73 -10.05
C GLY A 217 -3.89 5.12 -10.58
N PHE A 218 -2.90 6.01 -10.66
CA PHE A 218 -3.14 7.38 -11.09
C PHE A 218 -3.48 7.46 -12.57
N THR A 219 -2.81 6.66 -13.39
CA THR A 219 -3.02 6.60 -14.84
C THR A 219 -4.22 5.74 -15.20
N THR A 220 -4.38 4.58 -14.55
CA THR A 220 -5.45 3.64 -14.89
C THR A 220 -6.77 3.91 -14.17
N GLY A 221 -6.72 4.62 -13.04
CA GLY A 221 -7.87 4.84 -12.17
C GLY A 221 -8.29 3.61 -11.35
N GLU A 222 -7.61 2.44 -11.48
CA GLU A 222 -7.92 1.23 -10.72
C GLU A 222 -7.75 1.44 -9.21
N ILE A 223 -8.67 0.90 -8.41
CA ILE A 223 -8.66 1.07 -6.95
C ILE A 223 -8.63 -0.30 -6.27
N LEU A 224 -7.63 -0.47 -5.39
CA LEU A 224 -7.52 -1.58 -4.45
C LEU A 224 -7.91 -1.10 -3.04
N VAL A 225 -8.89 -1.77 -2.44
CA VAL A 225 -9.28 -1.60 -1.04
C VAL A 225 -8.80 -2.79 -0.23
N VAL A 226 -8.02 -2.54 0.82
CA VAL A 226 -7.54 -3.55 1.76
C VAL A 226 -8.18 -3.33 3.12
N LEU A 227 -9.00 -4.28 3.55
CA LEU A 227 -9.63 -4.31 4.86
C LEU A 227 -8.76 -5.11 5.82
N VAL A 228 -8.09 -4.44 6.75
CA VAL A 228 -7.24 -5.10 7.74
C VAL A 228 -8.07 -5.50 8.93
N THR A 229 -8.17 -6.81 9.18
CA THR A 229 -9.02 -7.39 10.20
C THR A 229 -8.21 -8.17 11.22
N ALA A 230 -8.64 -8.16 12.49
CA ALA A 230 -7.98 -8.90 13.56
C ALA A 230 -8.16 -10.43 13.42
N SER A 231 -9.20 -10.88 12.72
CA SER A 231 -9.49 -12.31 12.50
C SER A 231 -9.94 -12.59 11.07
N PRO A 232 -9.88 -13.85 10.60
CA PRO A 232 -10.34 -14.23 9.27
C PRO A 232 -11.88 -14.20 9.13
N VAL A 233 -12.60 -14.25 10.24
CA VAL A 233 -14.07 -14.28 10.23
C VAL A 233 -14.60 -12.87 10.01
N PHE A 234 -15.18 -12.65 8.82
CA PHE A 234 -15.77 -11.38 8.45
C PHE A 234 -17.29 -11.55 8.30
N PRO A 235 -18.09 -11.05 9.27
CA PRO A 235 -19.54 -11.17 9.21
C PRO A 235 -20.11 -10.49 7.97
N SER A 236 -21.06 -11.16 7.31
CA SER A 236 -21.77 -10.61 6.15
C SER A 236 -20.87 -10.10 5.01
N LYS A 237 -19.65 -10.62 4.87
CA LYS A 237 -18.63 -10.12 3.94
C LYS A 237 -19.14 -9.90 2.51
N ASN A 238 -19.92 -10.84 1.96
CA ASN A 238 -20.41 -10.75 0.59
C ASN A 238 -21.39 -9.57 0.43
N ASN A 239 -22.29 -9.38 1.38
CA ASN A 239 -23.24 -8.26 1.36
C ASN A 239 -22.51 -6.92 1.60
N PHE A 240 -21.51 -6.90 2.48
CA PHE A 240 -20.68 -5.72 2.70
C PHE A 240 -19.93 -5.31 1.41
N VAL A 241 -19.26 -6.26 0.77
CA VAL A 241 -18.55 -6.05 -0.51
C VAL A 241 -19.50 -5.56 -1.59
N LYS A 242 -20.67 -6.18 -1.71
CA LYS A 242 -21.71 -5.77 -2.68
C LYS A 242 -22.14 -4.33 -2.44
N ALA A 243 -22.53 -3.98 -1.20
CA ALA A 243 -23.01 -2.64 -0.84
C ALA A 243 -21.90 -1.57 -0.98
N LEU A 244 -20.65 -1.90 -0.68
CA LEU A 244 -19.52 -0.98 -0.89
C LEU A 244 -19.33 -0.70 -2.39
N ARG A 245 -19.40 -1.70 -3.24
CA ARG A 245 -19.27 -1.56 -4.69
C ARG A 245 -20.46 -0.86 -5.35
N GLU A 246 -21.65 -1.00 -4.80
CA GLU A 246 -22.82 -0.23 -5.26
C GLU A 246 -22.63 1.27 -5.04
N LYS A 247 -21.93 1.67 -3.97
CA LYS A 247 -21.60 3.06 -3.68
C LYS A 247 -20.35 3.56 -4.43
N HIS A 248 -19.42 2.67 -4.67
CA HIS A 248 -18.13 2.94 -5.31
C HIS A 248 -17.86 1.89 -6.40
N PRO A 249 -18.52 2.01 -7.57
CA PRO A 249 -18.39 1.05 -8.68
C PRO A 249 -16.98 1.04 -9.28
N GLU A 250 -16.22 2.10 -9.08
CA GLU A 250 -14.82 2.25 -9.50
C GLU A 250 -13.84 1.35 -8.75
N ILE A 251 -14.24 0.71 -7.63
CA ILE A 251 -13.38 -0.22 -6.91
C ILE A 251 -13.13 -1.46 -7.78
N THR A 252 -11.86 -1.64 -8.16
CA THR A 252 -11.42 -2.75 -9.02
C THR A 252 -11.25 -4.05 -8.23
N THR A 253 -10.76 -3.95 -6.99
CA THR A 253 -10.50 -5.14 -6.18
C THR A 253 -10.58 -4.84 -4.68
N ILE A 254 -11.03 -5.84 -3.89
CA ILE A 254 -11.12 -5.76 -2.43
C ILE A 254 -10.42 -6.98 -1.83
N VAL A 255 -9.51 -6.73 -0.88
CA VAL A 255 -8.74 -7.74 -0.17
C VAL A 255 -9.00 -7.62 1.32
N GLN A 256 -9.19 -8.74 1.99
CA GLN A 256 -9.10 -8.84 3.44
C GLN A 256 -7.67 -9.24 3.81
N ASN A 257 -6.98 -8.41 4.57
CA ASN A 257 -5.70 -8.74 5.19
C ASN A 257 -5.95 -9.10 6.66
N ILE A 258 -5.37 -10.19 7.13
CA ILE A 258 -5.59 -10.68 8.50
C ILE A 258 -4.37 -10.35 9.34
N ASN A 259 -4.56 -9.45 10.30
CA ASN A 259 -3.54 -9.07 11.26
C ASN A 259 -4.10 -9.13 12.69
N GLY A 260 -3.93 -10.29 13.33
CA GLY A 260 -4.30 -10.50 14.74
C GLY A 260 -3.17 -10.21 15.73
N ARG A 261 -2.04 -9.65 15.28
CA ARG A 261 -0.86 -9.41 16.13
C ARG A 261 -0.97 -8.07 16.87
N SER A 262 -0.41 -8.02 18.09
CA SER A 262 -0.22 -6.79 18.86
C SER A 262 1.10 -6.12 18.47
N THR A 263 1.24 -5.73 17.21
CA THR A 263 2.46 -5.09 16.67
C THR A 263 2.10 -3.82 15.92
N SER A 264 3.07 -2.92 15.74
CA SER A 264 2.94 -1.71 14.92
C SER A 264 2.81 -1.99 13.41
N MET A 265 2.98 -3.25 12.99
CA MET A 265 2.79 -3.65 11.59
C MET A 265 1.32 -3.58 11.20
N VAL A 266 1.02 -2.80 10.17
CA VAL A 266 -0.35 -2.64 9.68
C VAL A 266 -0.88 -3.90 9.02
N LEU A 267 -0.08 -4.52 8.14
CA LEU A 267 -0.47 -5.71 7.37
C LEU A 267 0.03 -6.99 8.04
N GLY A 268 -0.87 -7.94 8.20
CA GLY A 268 -0.56 -9.32 8.60
C GLY A 268 -0.13 -10.17 7.40
N ASP A 269 0.23 -11.43 7.61
CA ASP A 269 0.83 -12.30 6.58
C ASP A 269 -0.20 -12.94 5.64
N LYS A 270 -1.44 -13.10 6.08
CA LYS A 270 -2.49 -13.80 5.35
C LYS A 270 -3.46 -12.81 4.70
N GLU A 271 -3.83 -13.11 3.44
CA GLU A 271 -4.78 -12.31 2.69
C GLU A 271 -5.81 -13.20 1.99
N HIS A 272 -7.03 -12.68 1.85
CA HIS A 272 -8.11 -13.27 1.08
C HIS A 272 -8.66 -12.22 0.11
N VAL A 273 -8.72 -12.56 -1.17
CA VAL A 273 -9.39 -11.73 -2.16
C VAL A 273 -10.90 -11.87 -1.96
N LEU A 274 -11.57 -10.76 -1.66
CA LEU A 274 -13.02 -10.70 -1.50
C LEU A 274 -13.73 -10.34 -2.81
N TYR A 275 -13.05 -9.57 -3.66
CA TYR A 275 -13.53 -9.17 -4.98
C TYR A 275 -12.36 -8.81 -5.90
N GLY A 276 -12.50 -9.08 -7.19
CA GLY A 276 -11.54 -8.72 -8.23
C GLY A 276 -10.28 -9.59 -8.24
N LYS A 277 -9.18 -9.03 -8.74
CA LYS A 277 -7.91 -9.76 -9.00
C LYS A 277 -7.00 -9.89 -7.77
N GLY A 278 -7.23 -9.09 -6.70
CA GLY A 278 -6.34 -8.97 -5.55
C GLY A 278 -5.17 -8.00 -5.75
N TYR A 279 -5.09 -7.34 -6.89
CA TYR A 279 -4.12 -6.32 -7.23
C TYR A 279 -4.73 -5.32 -8.20
N ILE A 280 -4.08 -4.18 -8.36
CA ILE A 280 -4.35 -3.19 -9.41
C ILE A 280 -3.15 -3.10 -10.35
N GLU A 281 -3.38 -2.54 -11.53
CA GLU A 281 -2.32 -2.18 -12.46
C GLU A 281 -2.28 -0.67 -12.60
N ASP A 282 -1.07 -0.11 -12.69
CA ASP A 282 -0.85 1.30 -12.99
C ASP A 282 0.27 1.44 -14.02
N GLU A 283 0.33 2.60 -14.64
CA GLU A 283 1.39 2.92 -15.60
C GLU A 283 2.26 4.04 -15.04
N LEU A 284 3.58 3.86 -15.13
CA LEU A 284 4.57 4.84 -14.70
C LEU A 284 5.72 4.83 -15.70
N CYS A 285 6.09 5.98 -16.24
CA CYS A 285 7.14 6.12 -17.27
C CYS A 285 6.93 5.19 -18.48
N GLY A 286 5.68 4.96 -18.89
CA GLY A 286 5.33 4.07 -20.01
C GLY A 286 5.42 2.57 -19.69
N LEU A 287 5.73 2.20 -18.46
CA LEU A 287 5.79 0.80 -18.01
C LEU A 287 4.59 0.47 -17.12
N ARG A 288 4.03 -0.72 -17.33
CA ARG A 288 2.90 -1.21 -16.54
C ARG A 288 3.38 -1.98 -15.32
N PHE A 289 2.87 -1.60 -14.15
CA PHE A 289 3.18 -2.20 -12.85
C PHE A 289 1.95 -2.87 -12.26
N ARG A 290 2.16 -4.07 -11.71
CA ARG A 290 1.15 -4.76 -10.90
C ARG A 290 1.40 -4.43 -9.42
N ILE A 291 0.37 -3.87 -8.76
CA ILE A 291 0.45 -3.34 -7.40
C ILE A 291 -0.48 -4.13 -6.49
N SER A 292 0.09 -4.91 -5.57
CA SER A 292 -0.64 -5.61 -4.51
C SER A 292 -0.76 -4.77 -3.24
N SER A 293 -1.42 -5.29 -2.21
CA SER A 293 -1.50 -4.68 -0.88
C SER A 293 -0.12 -4.33 -0.30
N ARG A 294 0.89 -5.18 -0.56
CA ARG A 294 2.24 -5.13 0.03
C ARG A 294 3.29 -4.49 -0.86
N SER A 295 3.04 -4.36 -2.16
CA SER A 295 4.03 -3.82 -3.09
C SER A 295 4.50 -2.45 -2.65
N PHE A 296 5.80 -2.20 -2.68
CA PHE A 296 6.30 -0.83 -2.66
C PHE A 296 5.94 -0.17 -4.00
N TYR A 297 5.41 1.01 -3.96
CA TYR A 297 5.15 1.86 -5.13
C TYR A 297 5.18 3.31 -4.67
N GLN A 298 5.82 4.17 -5.43
CA GLN A 298 5.97 5.57 -5.07
C GLN A 298 4.61 6.26 -4.92
N ILE A 299 4.45 6.98 -3.82
CA ILE A 299 3.16 7.58 -3.44
C ILE A 299 2.75 8.81 -4.25
N ASN A 300 3.68 9.38 -5.00
CA ASN A 300 3.49 10.55 -5.85
C ASN A 300 3.92 10.22 -7.26
N SER A 301 3.02 9.64 -8.06
CA SER A 301 3.32 9.17 -9.42
C SER A 301 3.85 10.29 -10.31
N VAL A 302 3.23 11.48 -10.26
CA VAL A 302 3.62 12.63 -11.09
C VAL A 302 5.06 13.07 -10.85
N GLN A 303 5.46 13.21 -9.57
CA GLN A 303 6.85 13.61 -9.27
C GLN A 303 7.83 12.45 -9.47
N THR A 304 7.38 11.22 -9.36
CA THR A 304 8.22 10.04 -9.62
C THR A 304 8.61 9.98 -11.10
N GLU A 305 7.70 10.25 -12.02
CA GLU A 305 8.01 10.32 -13.44
C GLU A 305 9.03 11.42 -13.76
N LYS A 306 8.85 12.61 -13.17
CA LYS A 306 9.82 13.71 -13.30
C LYS A 306 11.19 13.31 -12.74
N LEU A 307 11.22 12.64 -11.57
CA LEU A 307 12.46 12.18 -10.94
C LEU A 307 13.17 11.13 -11.80
N TYR A 308 12.45 10.12 -12.26
CA TYR A 308 13.03 9.04 -13.07
C TYR A 308 13.44 9.54 -14.44
N GLY A 309 12.63 10.40 -15.09
CA GLY A 309 12.98 11.06 -16.34
C GLY A 309 14.28 11.88 -16.22
N LYS A 310 14.43 12.63 -15.13
CA LYS A 310 15.64 13.41 -14.86
C LYS A 310 16.84 12.50 -14.56
N ALA A 311 16.67 11.41 -13.87
CA ALA A 311 17.72 10.42 -13.60
C ALA A 311 18.21 9.78 -14.92
N MET A 312 17.29 9.38 -15.80
CA MET A 312 17.63 8.81 -17.11
C MET A 312 18.35 9.83 -18.00
N GLU A 313 17.88 11.08 -18.04
CA GLU A 313 18.54 12.17 -18.77
C GLU A 313 20.00 12.35 -18.29
N LEU A 314 20.20 12.42 -16.97
CA LEU A 314 21.54 12.62 -16.40
C LEU A 314 22.46 11.40 -16.55
N ALA A 315 21.89 10.20 -16.59
CA ALA A 315 22.66 8.98 -16.81
C ALA A 315 23.22 8.90 -18.24
N GLY A 316 22.57 9.53 -19.23
CA GLY A 316 23.06 9.62 -20.62
C GLY A 316 23.29 8.27 -21.28
N LEU A 317 22.48 7.26 -20.94
CA LEU A 317 22.65 5.87 -21.39
C LEU A 317 22.48 5.76 -22.91
N THR A 318 23.38 5.03 -23.56
CA THR A 318 23.35 4.76 -24.99
C THR A 318 22.83 3.37 -25.35
N GLY A 319 22.56 2.54 -24.33
CA GLY A 319 22.15 1.13 -24.47
C GLY A 319 23.28 0.14 -24.51
N LYS A 320 24.52 0.58 -24.31
CA LYS A 320 25.73 -0.27 -24.28
C LYS A 320 26.31 -0.43 -22.87
N GLU A 321 25.85 0.37 -21.95
CA GLU A 321 26.35 0.42 -20.58
C GLU A 321 25.79 -0.75 -19.76
N THR A 322 26.55 -1.19 -18.76
CA THR A 322 26.08 -2.04 -17.68
C THR A 322 25.59 -1.16 -16.54
N VAL A 323 24.33 -1.28 -16.16
CA VAL A 323 23.72 -0.52 -15.08
C VAL A 323 23.52 -1.42 -13.87
N LEU A 324 23.98 -0.96 -12.70
CA LEU A 324 23.71 -1.60 -11.41
C LEU A 324 22.67 -0.78 -10.66
N ASP A 325 21.50 -1.37 -10.42
CA ASP A 325 20.51 -0.82 -9.47
C ASP A 325 20.69 -1.53 -8.12
N ALA A 326 21.25 -0.81 -7.15
CA ALA A 326 21.40 -1.29 -5.79
C ALA A 326 20.12 -1.00 -5.00
N TYR A 327 19.63 -1.98 -4.24
CA TYR A 327 18.38 -1.89 -3.49
C TYR A 327 17.10 -1.81 -4.36
N CYS A 328 17.10 -2.47 -5.48
CA CYS A 328 15.98 -2.48 -6.42
C CYS A 328 14.71 -3.21 -5.91
N GLY A 329 14.78 -3.93 -4.81
CA GLY A 329 13.67 -4.66 -4.22
C GLY A 329 13.67 -6.15 -4.53
#